data_bee6617e2fd4b07bf755ff60ea4e218d
#
_entry.id   bee6617e2fd4b07bf755ff60ea4e218d
#
_cell.length_a   1.000
_cell.length_b   1.000
_cell.length_c   1.000
_cell.angle_alpha   90.00
_cell.angle_beta   90.00
_cell.angle_gamma   90.00
#
_symmetry.space_group_name_H-M   'P 1'
#
loop_
_entity.id
_entity.type
_entity.pdbx_description
1 polymer ?
#
loop_
_entity_poly.entity_id
_entity_poly.type
_entity_poly.pdbx_seq_one_letter_code
_entity_poly.pdbx_strand_id
1 'polypeptide(L)'
;ISRSTPVFDDNRNFEGVFYLEPKYLIVTGYARVDYRLDVLKHFDIKHADQWSDEKLVAFIWATFGTKALDVVAGDYSVVVFNPESHEVHIIRSAMGNYACFYFLCANSGMCLVSSTLLPILNNRFESLDPNLDYLVMSCMGLHTSIRGSSETQWKNVFSASAGSVTTISADNSVQSERFWYPEHLRPLHYPHQNDYFEHFLELYHDAIHQRLHPQANHGGFMSGGFDSSSVSVIAHKHLQKMGKSYKAFTSIPAYPESVITYKGKMSDESMMVNYMLRDHPEMLHQYVKSEHFGPLDAMKLDMQSNGMFTMNFQNNYWLYETYRLANKSGIQILLNGNLGNLTLSWDGYDVYKGYLLQAKYGSFVCDLLSNSIHGKANPLRTMWTDFRKTMTQGDHVTLEYLLKKSESNLSRKIESLQHPFDVREVCEEIDSLFSEKVFTHGLPNTFNMKYRWFVLVMKSVRTNNLDHLAKLGVEMRDPTVDKRVSEFCFRMPLSMFYRKGVRRYFARNVFKGILPDELIANTDRGHQAADIRHRVKLQLPEIEKELAKPLRMLPFQVKLDDALQKIDQLKKESGATVSQNEVVGSILGTVSLFVQDEYMQNCIK
;
A
#
# COMPACT_ATOMS: atom_id res chain seq x y z
N ILE A 1 -25.22 11.33 10.04
CA ILE A 1 -24.22 11.05 8.99
C ILE A 1 -23.41 12.33 8.82
N SER A 2 -22.16 12.32 9.24
CA SER A 2 -21.22 13.43 9.01
C SER A 2 -20.21 12.99 7.95
N ARG A 3 -19.93 13.85 6.98
CA ARG A 3 -18.94 13.63 5.93
C ARG A 3 -17.82 14.68 6.06
N SER A 4 -16.57 14.23 6.02
CA SER A 4 -15.47 15.09 5.58
C SER A 4 -15.55 15.14 4.06
N THR A 5 -15.84 16.29 3.48
CA THR A 5 -15.95 16.50 2.04
C THR A 5 -14.71 15.98 1.33
N PRO A 6 -14.81 15.15 0.27
CA PRO A 6 -13.70 14.93 -0.64
C PRO A 6 -13.31 16.27 -1.27
N VAL A 7 -12.06 16.41 -1.58
CA VAL A 7 -11.48 17.64 -2.14
C VAL A 7 -12.05 17.92 -3.53
N PHE A 8 -12.52 16.88 -4.22
CA PHE A 8 -13.21 16.99 -5.51
C PHE A 8 -14.44 16.10 -5.59
N ASP A 9 -15.56 16.75 -5.76
CA ASP A 9 -16.80 16.13 -6.20
C ASP A 9 -16.96 16.43 -7.71
N ASP A 10 -17.20 15.40 -8.48
CA ASP A 10 -17.47 15.48 -9.93
C ASP A 10 -18.79 16.19 -10.23
N ASN A 11 -19.13 17.33 -9.69
CA ASN A 11 -20.36 18.09 -9.94
C ASN A 11 -21.67 17.25 -10.06
N ARG A 12 -21.61 15.97 -9.74
CA ARG A 12 -22.73 15.06 -9.66
C ARG A 12 -23.30 15.21 -8.27
N ASN A 13 -24.47 15.83 -8.16
CA ASN A 13 -25.16 16.17 -6.92
C ASN A 13 -25.00 15.07 -5.86
N PHE A 14 -23.99 15.25 -4.97
CA PHE A 14 -23.84 14.37 -3.83
C PHE A 14 -24.69 14.92 -2.69
N GLU A 15 -25.83 14.31 -2.48
CA GLU A 15 -26.74 14.65 -1.37
C GLU A 15 -26.32 13.99 -0.04
N GLY A 16 -25.14 13.34 0.02
CA GLY A 16 -24.67 12.67 1.25
C GLY A 16 -25.38 11.37 1.59
N VAL A 17 -26.68 11.33 1.36
CA VAL A 17 -27.57 10.18 1.53
C VAL A 17 -28.61 10.20 0.43
N PHE A 18 -28.80 9.12 -0.28
CA PHE A 18 -29.84 9.00 -1.30
C PHE A 18 -30.57 7.65 -1.20
N TYR A 19 -31.81 7.64 -1.69
CA TYR A 19 -32.64 6.45 -1.72
C TYR A 19 -32.52 5.76 -3.08
N LEU A 20 -32.51 4.43 -3.05
CA LEU A 20 -32.41 3.60 -4.24
C LEU A 20 -33.72 2.81 -4.40
N GLU A 21 -34.62 3.34 -5.23
CA GLU A 21 -35.89 2.67 -5.53
C GLU A 21 -35.66 1.42 -6.42
N PRO A 22 -36.52 0.39 -6.33
CA PRO A 22 -37.72 0.29 -5.51
C PRO A 22 -37.52 -0.20 -4.08
N LYS A 23 -36.27 -0.48 -3.65
CA LYS A 23 -36.00 -1.12 -2.34
C LYS A 23 -35.80 -0.15 -1.17
N TYR A 24 -36.01 1.14 -1.32
CA TYR A 24 -35.78 2.15 -0.27
C TYR A 24 -34.47 1.98 0.52
N LEU A 25 -33.36 1.75 -0.21
CA LEU A 25 -32.04 1.62 0.40
C LEU A 25 -31.44 3.00 0.66
N ILE A 26 -30.82 3.17 1.82
CA ILE A 26 -30.05 4.39 2.16
C ILE A 26 -28.60 4.15 1.81
N VAL A 27 -28.02 5.00 0.94
CA VAL A 27 -26.66 4.83 0.44
C VAL A 27 -25.81 6.03 0.83
N THR A 28 -24.60 5.77 1.28
CA THR A 28 -23.56 6.78 1.57
C THR A 28 -22.19 6.19 1.28
N GLY A 29 -21.16 6.99 1.28
CA GLY A 29 -19.78 6.53 1.11
C GLY A 29 -18.95 7.45 0.23
N TYR A 30 -17.93 6.88 -0.35
CA TYR A 30 -17.09 7.49 -1.38
C TYR A 30 -16.92 6.52 -2.54
N ALA A 31 -17.06 7.00 -3.75
CA ALA A 31 -16.79 6.22 -4.95
C ALA A 31 -16.20 7.09 -6.06
N ARG A 32 -15.26 6.51 -6.78
CA ARG A 32 -14.81 6.91 -8.10
C ARG A 32 -14.84 5.67 -8.98
N VAL A 33 -15.76 5.64 -9.92
CA VAL A 33 -15.90 4.54 -10.89
C VAL A 33 -15.09 4.89 -12.14
N ASP A 34 -14.03 4.13 -12.37
CA ASP A 34 -13.24 4.25 -13.59
C ASP A 34 -13.99 3.59 -14.76
N TYR A 35 -13.81 4.11 -15.98
CA TYR A 35 -14.47 3.57 -17.18
C TYR A 35 -16.01 3.54 -17.07
N ARG A 36 -16.56 4.58 -16.45
CA ARG A 36 -17.98 4.67 -16.13
C ARG A 36 -18.91 4.38 -17.30
N LEU A 37 -18.59 4.91 -18.51
CA LEU A 37 -19.41 4.69 -19.69
C LEU A 37 -19.45 3.20 -20.10
N ASP A 38 -18.33 2.49 -19.97
CA ASP A 38 -18.27 1.06 -20.26
C ASP A 38 -19.07 0.25 -19.24
N VAL A 39 -19.05 0.66 -17.96
CA VAL A 39 -19.87 0.05 -16.92
C VAL A 39 -21.35 0.24 -17.20
N LEU A 40 -21.79 1.46 -17.53
CA LEU A 40 -23.19 1.77 -17.88
C LEU A 40 -23.65 0.94 -19.09
N LYS A 41 -22.81 0.86 -20.10
CA LYS A 41 -23.09 0.05 -21.31
C LYS A 41 -23.17 -1.44 -21.00
N HIS A 42 -22.26 -1.96 -20.17
CA HIS A 42 -22.22 -3.38 -19.80
C HIS A 42 -23.53 -3.84 -19.15
N PHE A 43 -24.10 -3.01 -18.29
CA PHE A 43 -25.34 -3.31 -17.55
C PHE A 43 -26.62 -2.75 -18.21
N ASP A 44 -26.52 -2.17 -19.44
CA ASP A 44 -27.61 -1.46 -20.12
C ASP A 44 -28.34 -0.43 -19.23
N ILE A 45 -27.57 0.27 -18.38
CA ILE A 45 -28.11 1.29 -17.50
C ILE A 45 -28.27 2.60 -18.26
N LYS A 46 -29.52 3.03 -18.43
CA LYS A 46 -29.91 4.27 -19.14
C LYS A 46 -30.25 5.37 -18.11
N HIS A 47 -30.04 6.62 -18.54
CA HIS A 47 -30.38 7.81 -17.73
C HIS A 47 -29.64 7.93 -16.38
N ALA A 48 -28.42 7.36 -16.30
CA ALA A 48 -27.60 7.43 -15.08
C ALA A 48 -26.54 8.59 -15.14
N ASP A 49 -26.63 9.52 -16.10
CA ASP A 49 -25.65 10.60 -16.26
C ASP A 49 -25.55 11.50 -15.02
N GLN A 50 -26.66 11.69 -14.31
CA GLN A 50 -26.76 12.48 -13.09
C GLN A 50 -26.49 11.67 -11.79
N TRP A 51 -26.29 10.35 -11.89
CA TRP A 51 -26.04 9.56 -10.72
C TRP A 51 -24.62 9.76 -10.20
N SER A 52 -24.48 9.87 -8.88
CA SER A 52 -23.17 9.76 -8.26
C SER A 52 -22.61 8.34 -8.43
N ASP A 53 -21.30 8.20 -8.29
CA ASP A 53 -20.64 6.90 -8.43
C ASP A 53 -21.03 5.94 -7.29
N GLU A 54 -21.29 6.46 -6.09
CA GLU A 54 -21.82 5.67 -4.96
C GLU A 54 -23.19 5.06 -5.29
N LYS A 55 -24.09 5.86 -5.89
CA LYS A 55 -25.40 5.39 -6.33
C LYS A 55 -25.26 4.31 -7.39
N LEU A 56 -24.35 4.51 -8.36
CA LEU A 56 -24.10 3.53 -9.41
C LEU A 56 -23.61 2.19 -8.84
N VAL A 57 -22.61 2.21 -7.94
CA VAL A 57 -22.09 1.01 -7.29
C VAL A 57 -23.17 0.29 -6.50
N ALA A 58 -23.95 1.03 -5.69
CA ALA A 58 -25.04 0.46 -4.90
C ALA A 58 -26.15 -0.13 -5.78
N PHE A 59 -26.51 0.54 -6.88
CA PHE A 59 -27.51 0.06 -7.83
C PHE A 59 -27.06 -1.25 -8.51
N ILE A 60 -25.80 -1.31 -8.99
CA ILE A 60 -25.27 -2.53 -9.61
C ILE A 60 -25.31 -3.68 -8.62
N TRP A 61 -24.87 -3.48 -7.40
CA TRP A 61 -24.92 -4.49 -6.36
C TRP A 61 -26.36 -4.94 -6.06
N ALA A 62 -27.27 -4.00 -5.82
CA ALA A 62 -28.64 -4.30 -5.42
C ALA A 62 -29.46 -4.99 -6.53
N THR A 63 -29.14 -4.72 -7.81
CA THR A 63 -29.87 -5.23 -8.98
C THR A 63 -29.26 -6.53 -9.52
N PHE A 64 -27.94 -6.60 -9.62
CA PHE A 64 -27.23 -7.69 -10.30
C PHE A 64 -26.44 -8.60 -9.34
N GLY A 65 -26.42 -8.26 -8.03
CA GLY A 65 -25.76 -9.03 -6.98
C GLY A 65 -24.24 -8.79 -6.86
N THR A 66 -23.65 -9.40 -5.83
CA THR A 66 -22.25 -9.17 -5.44
C THR A 66 -21.26 -9.45 -6.57
N LYS A 67 -21.44 -10.52 -7.35
CA LYS A 67 -20.53 -10.92 -8.43
C LYS A 67 -20.46 -9.90 -9.56
N ALA A 68 -21.49 -9.11 -9.78
CA ALA A 68 -21.52 -8.05 -10.79
C ALA A 68 -20.50 -6.94 -10.52
N LEU A 69 -20.11 -6.75 -9.28
CA LEU A 69 -19.10 -5.76 -8.89
C LEU A 69 -17.69 -6.06 -9.44
N ASP A 70 -17.42 -7.27 -9.87
CA ASP A 70 -16.13 -7.60 -10.52
C ASP A 70 -15.89 -6.82 -11.82
N VAL A 71 -16.93 -6.37 -12.48
CA VAL A 71 -16.81 -5.51 -13.69
C VAL A 71 -16.47 -4.08 -13.32
N VAL A 72 -16.78 -3.63 -12.11
CA VAL A 72 -16.64 -2.23 -11.68
C VAL A 72 -15.22 -1.94 -11.24
N ALA A 73 -14.43 -1.32 -12.11
CA ALA A 73 -13.12 -0.79 -11.76
C ALA A 73 -13.26 0.59 -11.10
N GLY A 74 -12.31 0.93 -10.23
CA GLY A 74 -12.27 2.21 -9.53
C GLY A 74 -11.93 2.06 -8.05
N ASP A 75 -12.01 3.17 -7.35
CA ASP A 75 -11.76 3.24 -5.90
C ASP A 75 -13.05 3.63 -5.20
N TYR A 76 -13.62 2.72 -4.42
CA TYR A 76 -14.87 2.97 -3.71
C TYR A 76 -14.95 2.24 -2.38
N SER A 77 -15.69 2.87 -1.48
CA SER A 77 -16.14 2.32 -0.20
C SER A 77 -17.55 2.84 0.03
N VAL A 78 -18.54 2.02 -0.31
CA VAL A 78 -19.96 2.39 -0.32
C VAL A 78 -20.69 1.62 0.77
N VAL A 79 -21.48 2.32 1.56
CA VAL A 79 -22.30 1.76 2.63
C VAL A 79 -23.76 1.84 2.21
N VAL A 80 -24.43 0.72 2.27
CA VAL A 80 -25.87 0.59 1.97
C VAL A 80 -26.58 0.09 3.21
N PHE A 81 -27.54 0.84 3.70
CA PHE A 81 -28.42 0.43 4.79
C PHE A 81 -29.80 0.08 4.25
N ASN A 82 -30.29 -1.09 4.62
CA ASN A 82 -31.66 -1.53 4.35
C ASN A 82 -32.53 -1.31 5.59
N PRO A 83 -33.47 -0.33 5.58
CA PRO A 83 -34.31 -0.05 6.72
C PRO A 83 -35.33 -1.17 7.04
N GLU A 84 -35.69 -2.03 6.07
CA GLU A 84 -36.66 -3.11 6.27
C GLU A 84 -36.00 -4.31 6.98
N SER A 85 -34.81 -4.72 6.57
CA SER A 85 -34.08 -5.84 7.20
C SER A 85 -33.15 -5.39 8.33
N HIS A 86 -32.94 -4.09 8.51
CA HIS A 86 -31.94 -3.51 9.41
C HIS A 86 -30.51 -3.98 9.13
N GLU A 87 -30.21 -4.33 7.88
CA GLU A 87 -28.87 -4.76 7.46
C GLU A 87 -28.03 -3.59 6.96
N VAL A 88 -26.74 -3.64 7.27
CA VAL A 88 -25.73 -2.74 6.72
C VAL A 88 -24.82 -3.53 5.78
N HIS A 89 -24.69 -3.08 4.54
CA HIS A 89 -23.78 -3.67 3.56
C HIS A 89 -22.65 -2.69 3.25
N ILE A 90 -21.40 -3.13 3.40
CA ILE A 90 -20.20 -2.34 3.10
C ILE A 90 -19.55 -2.93 1.85
N ILE A 91 -19.59 -2.18 0.76
CA ILE A 91 -19.06 -2.58 -0.54
C ILE A 91 -17.69 -1.91 -0.73
N ARG A 92 -16.62 -2.69 -0.82
CA ARG A 92 -15.26 -2.15 -1.05
C ARG A 92 -14.67 -2.61 -2.37
N SER A 93 -14.07 -1.67 -3.09
CA SER A 93 -13.42 -1.92 -4.38
C SER A 93 -12.35 -3.01 -4.31
N ALA A 94 -12.06 -3.63 -5.46
CA ALA A 94 -11.11 -4.73 -5.59
C ALA A 94 -9.74 -4.41 -4.95
N MET A 95 -9.20 -3.22 -5.20
CA MET A 95 -7.90 -2.80 -4.67
C MET A 95 -7.96 -2.19 -3.27
N GLY A 96 -9.17 -1.89 -2.76
CA GLY A 96 -9.41 -1.44 -1.39
C GLY A 96 -8.68 -0.18 -0.95
N ASN A 97 -8.40 0.75 -1.89
CA ASN A 97 -7.64 1.98 -1.63
C ASN A 97 -8.30 2.91 -0.61
N TYR A 98 -9.62 2.82 -0.45
CA TYR A 98 -10.36 3.52 0.58
C TYR A 98 -10.83 2.53 1.65
N ALA A 99 -10.37 2.76 2.89
CA ALA A 99 -10.79 1.96 4.03
C ALA A 99 -12.25 2.22 4.41
N CYS A 100 -12.87 1.24 5.04
CA CYS A 100 -14.12 1.40 5.75
C CYS A 100 -14.04 0.58 7.04
N PHE A 101 -14.24 1.25 8.15
CA PHE A 101 -14.25 0.64 9.46
C PHE A 101 -15.68 0.52 9.98
N TYR A 102 -15.91 -0.50 10.79
CA TYR A 102 -17.16 -0.65 11.51
C TYR A 102 -16.91 -1.07 12.96
N PHE A 103 -17.76 -0.60 13.85
CA PHE A 103 -17.75 -0.91 15.26
C PHE A 103 -19.08 -1.55 15.62
N LEU A 104 -19.03 -2.70 16.30
CA LEU A 104 -20.19 -3.43 16.80
C LEU A 104 -20.30 -3.20 18.29
N CYS A 105 -21.29 -2.42 18.70
CA CYS A 105 -21.55 -2.12 20.10
C CYS A 105 -22.22 -3.33 20.75
N ALA A 106 -21.51 -3.99 21.67
CA ALA A 106 -22.00 -5.21 22.31
C ALA A 106 -23.24 -4.97 23.20
N ASN A 107 -23.32 -3.79 23.83
CA ASN A 107 -24.36 -3.49 24.83
C ASN A 107 -25.66 -2.97 24.20
N SER A 108 -25.60 -2.23 23.10
CA SER A 108 -26.75 -1.56 22.50
C SER A 108 -27.22 -2.19 21.18
N GLY A 109 -26.49 -3.13 20.61
CA GLY A 109 -26.76 -3.67 19.27
C GLY A 109 -26.52 -2.64 18.14
N MET A 110 -25.92 -1.49 18.45
CA MET A 110 -25.67 -0.43 17.48
C MET A 110 -24.41 -0.74 16.66
N CYS A 111 -24.47 -0.45 15.36
CA CYS A 111 -23.33 -0.50 14.47
C CYS A 111 -22.94 0.93 14.04
N LEU A 112 -21.68 1.30 14.23
CA LEU A 112 -21.10 2.53 13.66
C LEU A 112 -20.23 2.17 12.47
N VAL A 113 -20.42 2.87 11.36
CA VAL A 113 -19.60 2.68 10.15
C VAL A 113 -18.95 4.00 9.78
N SER A 114 -17.67 3.97 9.44
CA SER A 114 -16.91 5.16 9.06
C SER A 114 -15.81 4.83 8.05
N SER A 115 -15.55 5.74 7.13
CA SER A 115 -14.40 5.67 6.22
C SER A 115 -13.06 5.88 6.93
N THR A 116 -13.07 6.40 8.15
CA THR A 116 -11.88 6.65 8.98
C THR A 116 -12.10 6.10 10.39
N LEU A 117 -11.00 5.77 11.09
CA LEU A 117 -11.10 5.19 12.43
C LEU A 117 -11.48 6.23 13.49
N LEU A 118 -11.06 7.48 13.34
CA LEU A 118 -11.22 8.52 14.36
C LEU A 118 -12.67 8.78 14.82
N PRO A 119 -13.70 8.84 13.95
CA PRO A 119 -15.08 9.01 14.41
C PRO A 119 -15.56 7.84 15.29
N ILE A 120 -15.05 6.63 15.03
CA ILE A 120 -15.35 5.45 15.86
C ILE A 120 -14.64 5.58 17.22
N LEU A 121 -13.37 5.98 17.24
CA LEU A 121 -12.60 6.14 18.48
C LEU A 121 -13.15 7.27 19.36
N ASN A 122 -13.70 8.31 18.76
CA ASN A 122 -14.31 9.44 19.46
C ASN A 122 -15.78 9.22 19.84
N ASN A 123 -16.35 8.03 19.57
CA ASN A 123 -17.71 7.75 19.99
C ASN A 123 -17.80 7.69 21.53
N ARG A 124 -18.99 8.00 22.06
CA ARG A 124 -19.25 8.01 23.51
C ARG A 124 -20.33 7.01 23.90
N PHE A 125 -20.64 6.07 23.02
CA PHE A 125 -21.71 5.09 23.26
C PHE A 125 -21.23 3.91 24.09
N GLU A 126 -19.97 3.52 23.91
CA GLU A 126 -19.32 2.44 24.63
C GLU A 126 -17.82 2.70 24.72
N SER A 127 -17.19 2.30 25.82
CA SER A 127 -15.72 2.33 25.97
C SER A 127 -15.09 1.32 25.01
N LEU A 128 -13.96 1.70 24.44
CA LEU A 128 -13.20 0.84 23.54
C LEU A 128 -12.13 0.08 24.33
N ASP A 129 -12.18 -1.23 24.29
CA ASP A 129 -11.16 -2.08 24.87
C ASP A 129 -10.03 -2.37 23.88
N PRO A 130 -8.75 -2.45 24.34
CA PRO A 130 -7.63 -2.89 23.52
C PRO A 130 -7.82 -4.31 23.02
N ASN A 131 -7.52 -4.54 21.73
CA ASN A 131 -7.38 -5.87 21.17
C ASN A 131 -5.95 -6.38 21.40
N LEU A 132 -5.77 -7.13 22.48
CA LEU A 132 -4.45 -7.58 22.94
C LEU A 132 -3.80 -8.53 21.91
N ASP A 133 -4.57 -9.41 21.30
CA ASP A 133 -4.09 -10.33 20.25
C ASP A 133 -3.53 -9.55 19.06
N TYR A 134 -4.27 -8.54 18.60
CA TYR A 134 -3.81 -7.67 17.50
C TYR A 134 -2.50 -6.93 17.85
N LEU A 135 -2.39 -6.41 19.07
CA LEU A 135 -1.18 -5.71 19.53
C LEU A 135 0.03 -6.64 19.55
N VAL A 136 -0.12 -7.87 20.02
CA VAL A 136 0.94 -8.90 19.99
C VAL A 136 1.28 -9.27 18.56
N MET A 137 0.29 -9.55 17.69
CA MET A 137 0.50 -9.81 16.27
C MET A 137 1.25 -8.67 15.57
N SER A 138 0.91 -7.44 15.90
CA SER A 138 1.58 -6.25 15.33
C SER A 138 3.06 -6.19 15.71
N CYS A 139 3.39 -6.47 16.98
CA CYS A 139 4.79 -6.56 17.43
C CYS A 139 5.57 -7.67 16.73
N MET A 140 4.95 -8.80 16.48
CA MET A 140 5.56 -9.92 15.78
C MET A 140 5.67 -9.69 14.26
N GLY A 141 5.01 -8.68 13.72
CA GLY A 141 4.89 -8.43 12.29
C GLY A 141 3.88 -9.37 11.60
N LEU A 142 2.98 -9.99 12.36
CA LEU A 142 1.91 -10.88 11.88
C LEU A 142 0.59 -10.15 11.62
N HIS A 143 0.53 -8.84 11.84
CA HIS A 143 -0.66 -8.00 11.59
C HIS A 143 -1.14 -8.00 10.12
N THR A 144 -0.46 -8.72 9.25
CA THR A 144 -0.84 -8.93 7.85
C THR A 144 -1.46 -10.30 7.60
N SER A 145 -1.77 -11.07 8.65
CA SER A 145 -2.56 -12.30 8.57
C SER A 145 -3.99 -11.99 8.08
N ILE A 146 -4.76 -12.98 7.69
CA ILE A 146 -6.19 -12.80 7.32
C ILE A 146 -6.93 -12.17 8.49
N ARG A 147 -6.77 -12.76 9.68
CA ARG A 147 -7.36 -12.27 10.92
C ARG A 147 -6.96 -10.83 11.21
N GLY A 148 -5.65 -10.53 11.17
CA GLY A 148 -5.14 -9.18 11.33
C GLY A 148 -5.49 -8.23 10.18
N SER A 149 -6.04 -8.67 9.06
CA SER A 149 -6.46 -7.80 7.97
C SER A 149 -7.80 -7.11 8.22
N SER A 150 -8.70 -7.74 8.95
CA SER A 150 -9.99 -7.17 9.34
C SER A 150 -9.98 -6.58 10.76
N GLU A 151 -9.16 -7.09 11.66
CA GLU A 151 -9.06 -6.59 13.03
C GLU A 151 -8.28 -5.28 13.15
N THR A 152 -8.56 -4.53 14.20
CA THR A 152 -7.82 -3.33 14.57
C THR A 152 -7.21 -3.50 15.97
N GLN A 153 -6.50 -2.49 16.45
CA GLN A 153 -5.97 -2.45 17.83
C GLN A 153 -7.07 -2.33 18.91
N TRP A 154 -8.33 -2.25 18.51
CA TRP A 154 -9.50 -2.11 19.38
C TRP A 154 -10.44 -3.30 19.19
N LYS A 155 -10.96 -3.85 20.30
CA LYS A 155 -12.00 -4.88 20.24
C LYS A 155 -13.26 -4.34 19.58
N ASN A 156 -13.97 -5.20 18.88
CA ASN A 156 -15.23 -4.88 18.19
C ASN A 156 -15.13 -3.79 17.10
N VAL A 157 -13.90 -3.33 16.78
CA VAL A 157 -13.64 -2.40 15.68
C VAL A 157 -12.91 -3.14 14.58
N PHE A 158 -13.53 -3.21 13.42
CA PHE A 158 -13.03 -3.98 12.28
C PHE A 158 -12.90 -3.10 11.04
N SER A 159 -12.09 -3.58 10.10
CA SER A 159 -12.00 -3.04 8.74
C SER A 159 -12.70 -3.99 7.77
N ALA A 160 -13.61 -3.49 6.96
CA ALA A 160 -14.23 -4.29 5.91
C ALA A 160 -13.17 -4.75 4.88
N SER A 161 -13.31 -5.94 4.34
CA SER A 161 -12.34 -6.52 3.40
C SER A 161 -12.43 -5.88 2.00
N ALA A 162 -11.29 -5.76 1.31
CA ALA A 162 -11.24 -5.31 -0.08
C ALA A 162 -11.81 -6.37 -1.03
N GLY A 163 -12.38 -5.93 -2.17
CA GLY A 163 -12.95 -6.83 -3.18
C GLY A 163 -14.11 -7.67 -2.67
N SER A 164 -14.85 -7.15 -1.69
CA SER A 164 -15.95 -7.87 -1.06
C SER A 164 -17.10 -6.95 -0.66
N VAL A 165 -18.22 -7.59 -0.37
CA VAL A 165 -19.38 -7.00 0.34
C VAL A 165 -19.43 -7.60 1.75
N THR A 166 -19.28 -6.75 2.76
CA THR A 166 -19.43 -7.14 4.16
C THR A 166 -20.84 -6.78 4.61
N THR A 167 -21.61 -7.77 4.99
CA THR A 167 -22.99 -7.61 5.50
C THR A 167 -22.99 -7.75 7.01
N ILE A 168 -23.59 -6.79 7.69
CA ILE A 168 -23.81 -6.76 9.13
C ILE A 168 -25.32 -6.83 9.35
N SER A 169 -25.79 -7.92 9.94
CA SER A 169 -27.22 -8.16 10.22
C SER A 169 -27.67 -7.47 11.51
N ALA A 170 -28.97 -7.41 11.72
CA ALA A 170 -29.58 -6.77 12.90
C ALA A 170 -29.11 -7.40 14.24
N ASP A 171 -28.69 -8.65 14.24
CA ASP A 171 -28.15 -9.36 15.41
C ASP A 171 -26.63 -9.18 15.57
N ASN A 172 -26.03 -8.26 14.81
CA ASN A 172 -24.57 -8.02 14.72
C ASN A 172 -23.76 -9.21 14.16
N SER A 173 -24.39 -10.20 13.54
CA SER A 173 -23.66 -11.21 12.78
C SER A 173 -23.05 -10.59 11.52
N VAL A 174 -21.82 -11.00 11.20
CA VAL A 174 -21.06 -10.44 10.07
C VAL A 174 -20.73 -11.53 9.07
N GLN A 175 -21.05 -11.28 7.81
CA GLN A 175 -20.69 -12.12 6.68
C GLN A 175 -19.96 -11.30 5.62
N SER A 176 -18.99 -11.89 4.95
CA SER A 176 -18.26 -11.23 3.86
C SER A 176 -18.25 -12.10 2.62
N GLU A 177 -18.78 -11.59 1.51
CA GLU A 177 -18.80 -12.23 0.22
C GLU A 177 -17.82 -11.54 -0.73
N ARG A 178 -16.82 -12.28 -1.21
CA ARG A 178 -15.85 -11.76 -2.19
C ARG A 178 -16.47 -11.73 -3.59
N PHE A 179 -16.10 -10.73 -4.38
CA PHE A 179 -16.41 -10.66 -5.81
C PHE A 179 -15.16 -10.63 -6.69
N TRP A 180 -13.99 -10.33 -6.14
CA TRP A 180 -12.73 -10.30 -6.87
C TRP A 180 -11.80 -11.42 -6.43
N TYR A 181 -11.35 -12.22 -7.40
CA TYR A 181 -10.54 -13.41 -7.23
C TYR A 181 -9.32 -13.39 -8.16
N PRO A 182 -8.29 -12.55 -7.89
CA PRO A 182 -7.13 -12.46 -8.78
C PRO A 182 -6.34 -13.77 -8.88
N GLU A 183 -6.48 -14.68 -7.90
CA GLU A 183 -5.93 -16.03 -7.92
C GLU A 183 -6.51 -16.93 -9.03
N HIS A 184 -7.68 -16.59 -9.56
CA HIS A 184 -8.33 -17.33 -10.64
C HIS A 184 -8.04 -16.77 -12.04
N LEU A 185 -7.26 -15.70 -12.15
CA LEU A 185 -6.92 -15.08 -13.42
C LEU A 185 -6.09 -16.05 -14.29
N ARG A 186 -6.44 -16.14 -15.58
CA ARG A 186 -5.69 -16.96 -16.53
C ARG A 186 -4.46 -16.20 -17.06
N PRO A 187 -3.29 -16.89 -17.21
CA PRO A 187 -2.11 -16.30 -17.83
C PRO A 187 -2.40 -15.69 -19.20
N LEU A 188 -1.71 -14.59 -19.51
CA LEU A 188 -1.71 -14.00 -20.86
C LEU A 188 -0.69 -14.69 -21.75
N HIS A 189 -1.09 -14.92 -23.01
CA HIS A 189 -0.22 -15.47 -24.03
C HIS A 189 -0.35 -14.64 -25.30
N TYR A 190 0.64 -13.81 -25.60
CA TYR A 190 0.76 -13.11 -26.88
C TYR A 190 1.87 -13.72 -27.71
N PRO A 191 1.72 -13.74 -29.06
CA PRO A 191 2.74 -14.26 -29.98
C PRO A 191 4.04 -13.47 -29.89
N HIS A 192 3.96 -12.14 -29.79
CA HIS A 192 5.11 -11.26 -29.77
C HIS A 192 5.22 -10.49 -28.46
N GLN A 193 6.44 -10.16 -28.09
CA GLN A 193 6.71 -9.40 -26.88
C GLN A 193 6.15 -7.99 -26.92
N ASN A 194 6.17 -7.36 -28.09
CA ASN A 194 5.64 -6.01 -28.27
C ASN A 194 4.13 -5.94 -28.01
N ASP A 195 3.37 -7.00 -28.26
CA ASP A 195 1.94 -7.03 -27.99
C ASP A 195 1.64 -6.84 -26.49
N TYR A 196 2.54 -7.35 -25.60
CA TYR A 196 2.45 -7.08 -24.15
C TYR A 196 2.71 -5.60 -23.83
N PHE A 197 3.67 -4.97 -24.51
CA PHE A 197 4.01 -3.57 -24.26
C PHE A 197 2.90 -2.64 -24.74
N GLU A 198 2.40 -2.86 -25.94
CA GLU A 198 1.34 -2.05 -26.54
C GLU A 198 0.05 -2.12 -25.70
N HIS A 199 -0.44 -3.32 -25.41
CA HIS A 199 -1.64 -3.50 -24.59
C HIS A 199 -1.46 -2.93 -23.17
N PHE A 200 -0.29 -3.11 -22.54
CA PHE A 200 -0.03 -2.51 -21.24
C PHE A 200 -0.05 -0.98 -21.31
N LEU A 201 0.60 -0.37 -22.29
CA LEU A 201 0.64 1.08 -22.42
C LEU A 201 -0.77 1.66 -22.63
N GLU A 202 -1.61 1.01 -23.43
CA GLU A 202 -3.01 1.39 -23.58
C GLU A 202 -3.73 1.40 -22.23
N LEU A 203 -3.69 0.28 -21.49
CA LEU A 203 -4.30 0.18 -20.16
C LEU A 203 -3.71 1.20 -19.17
N TYR A 204 -2.40 1.43 -19.22
CA TYR A 204 -1.72 2.30 -18.27
C TYR A 204 -1.98 3.79 -18.52
N HIS A 205 -2.03 4.20 -19.79
CA HIS A 205 -2.46 5.54 -20.18
C HIS A 205 -3.90 5.81 -19.78
N ASP A 206 -4.79 4.85 -19.97
CA ASP A 206 -6.19 4.94 -19.54
C ASP A 206 -6.28 5.03 -18.02
N ALA A 207 -5.56 4.17 -17.30
CA ALA A 207 -5.56 4.18 -15.82
C ALA A 207 -5.09 5.52 -15.25
N ILE A 208 -4.09 6.15 -15.86
CA ILE A 208 -3.63 7.48 -15.47
C ILE A 208 -4.69 8.53 -15.81
N HIS A 209 -5.26 8.46 -17.03
CA HIS A 209 -6.29 9.41 -17.48
C HIS A 209 -7.52 9.40 -16.57
N GLN A 210 -8.02 8.22 -16.17
CA GLN A 210 -9.17 8.07 -15.26
C GLN A 210 -8.92 8.70 -13.86
N ARG A 211 -7.65 8.89 -13.49
CA ARG A 211 -7.28 9.51 -12.21
C ARG A 211 -7.07 11.01 -12.28
N LEU A 212 -7.16 11.58 -13.48
CA LEU A 212 -7.15 13.03 -13.67
C LEU A 212 -8.58 13.59 -13.58
N HIS A 213 -8.70 14.81 -13.10
CA HIS A 213 -9.98 15.50 -13.01
C HIS A 213 -9.91 16.85 -13.75
N PRO A 214 -10.88 17.17 -14.65
CA PRO A 214 -10.81 18.38 -15.48
C PRO A 214 -10.73 19.69 -14.69
N GLN A 215 -11.26 19.75 -13.48
CA GLN A 215 -11.30 20.98 -12.67
C GLN A 215 -10.21 21.04 -11.59
N ALA A 216 -9.49 19.91 -11.33
CA ALA A 216 -8.46 19.87 -10.30
C ALA A 216 -7.11 20.41 -10.77
N ASN A 217 -6.31 20.86 -9.80
CA ASN A 217 -4.87 21.03 -9.95
C ASN A 217 -4.16 19.73 -9.56
N HIS A 218 -3.28 19.27 -10.42
CA HIS A 218 -2.61 17.98 -10.28
C HIS A 218 -1.13 18.13 -10.00
N GLY A 219 -0.64 17.23 -9.17
CA GLY A 219 0.77 16.98 -8.98
C GLY A 219 1.03 15.50 -8.78
N GLY A 220 2.28 15.14 -8.48
CA GLY A 220 2.61 13.77 -8.15
C GLY A 220 4.05 13.60 -7.67
N PHE A 221 4.33 12.42 -7.15
CA PHE A 221 5.67 12.05 -6.78
C PHE A 221 6.49 11.74 -8.04
N MET A 222 7.72 12.20 -8.07
CA MET A 222 8.71 11.86 -9.09
C MET A 222 10.02 11.46 -8.41
N SER A 223 10.54 10.29 -8.76
CA SER A 223 11.77 9.74 -8.18
C SER A 223 12.70 9.25 -9.29
N GLY A 224 13.86 8.71 -8.95
CA GLY A 224 14.74 8.01 -9.90
C GLY A 224 14.23 6.61 -10.30
N GLY A 225 13.03 6.21 -9.91
CA GLY A 225 12.43 4.90 -10.20
C GLY A 225 11.44 4.93 -11.36
N PHE A 226 11.09 3.74 -11.89
CA PHE A 226 10.15 3.60 -13.01
C PHE A 226 8.73 4.03 -12.66
N ASP A 227 8.24 3.68 -11.46
CA ASP A 227 6.83 3.73 -11.10
C ASP A 227 6.32 5.17 -11.02
N SER A 228 6.83 5.96 -10.07
CA SER A 228 6.40 7.36 -9.90
C SER A 228 6.76 8.23 -11.11
N SER A 229 7.90 7.95 -11.77
CA SER A 229 8.35 8.74 -12.93
C SER A 229 7.50 8.49 -14.15
N SER A 230 7.12 7.24 -14.45
CA SER A 230 6.20 6.96 -15.57
C SER A 230 4.81 7.56 -15.35
N VAL A 231 4.30 7.48 -14.11
CA VAL A 231 3.04 8.16 -13.75
C VAL A 231 3.15 9.66 -14.01
N SER A 232 4.20 10.31 -13.49
CA SER A 232 4.36 11.76 -13.60
C SER A 232 4.54 12.23 -15.03
N VAL A 233 5.36 11.56 -15.82
CA VAL A 233 5.60 11.93 -17.24
C VAL A 233 4.34 11.74 -18.08
N ILE A 234 3.64 10.62 -17.92
CA ILE A 234 2.41 10.36 -18.68
C ILE A 234 1.28 11.33 -18.25
N ALA A 235 1.11 11.55 -16.95
CA ALA A 235 0.11 12.50 -16.43
C ALA A 235 0.38 13.92 -16.92
N HIS A 236 1.65 14.36 -16.89
CA HIS A 236 2.07 15.66 -17.44
C HIS A 236 1.66 15.80 -18.91
N LYS A 237 1.96 14.79 -19.76
CA LYS A 237 1.58 14.80 -21.18
C LYS A 237 0.06 14.85 -21.39
N HIS A 238 -0.72 14.14 -20.57
CA HIS A 238 -2.18 14.21 -20.64
C HIS A 238 -2.70 15.59 -20.26
N LEU A 239 -2.21 16.18 -19.16
CA LEU A 239 -2.63 17.51 -18.70
C LEU A 239 -2.20 18.62 -19.66
N GLN A 240 -1.01 18.51 -20.26
CA GLN A 240 -0.54 19.45 -21.27
C GLN A 240 -1.49 19.52 -22.48
N LYS A 241 -1.99 18.35 -22.96
CA LYS A 241 -3.02 18.30 -24.02
C LYS A 241 -4.33 18.98 -23.60
N MET A 242 -4.61 19.05 -22.30
CA MET A 242 -5.77 19.75 -21.74
C MET A 242 -5.50 21.22 -21.41
N GLY A 243 -4.32 21.74 -21.76
CA GLY A 243 -3.90 23.11 -21.43
C GLY A 243 -3.62 23.35 -19.94
N LYS A 244 -3.30 22.28 -19.17
CA LYS A 244 -3.06 22.31 -17.74
C LYS A 244 -1.62 21.99 -17.37
N SER A 245 -1.16 22.53 -16.23
CA SER A 245 0.14 22.26 -15.66
C SER A 245 0.11 21.02 -14.75
N TYR A 246 1.28 20.42 -14.55
CA TYR A 246 1.53 19.36 -13.60
C TYR A 246 2.73 19.75 -12.73
N LYS A 247 2.64 19.52 -11.41
CA LYS A 247 3.74 19.79 -10.47
C LYS A 247 4.24 18.52 -9.82
N ALA A 248 5.50 18.17 -10.10
CA ALA A 248 6.17 17.01 -9.51
C ALA A 248 6.90 17.37 -8.21
N PHE A 249 6.95 16.42 -7.28
CA PHE A 249 7.65 16.53 -6.01
C PHE A 249 8.65 15.39 -5.85
N THR A 250 9.89 15.71 -5.44
CA THR A 250 10.94 14.73 -5.21
C THR A 250 11.53 14.92 -3.82
N SER A 251 11.44 13.87 -2.99
CA SER A 251 12.13 13.86 -1.70
C SER A 251 13.63 13.67 -1.89
N ILE A 252 14.43 14.55 -1.28
CA ILE A 252 15.88 14.47 -1.23
C ILE A 252 16.37 14.60 0.23
N PRO A 253 17.56 14.09 0.57
CA PRO A 253 18.13 14.27 1.90
C PRO A 253 18.26 15.76 2.26
N ALA A 254 17.84 16.12 3.48
CA ALA A 254 18.09 17.47 4.01
C ALA A 254 19.53 17.61 4.52
N TYR A 255 20.13 16.49 4.91
CA TYR A 255 21.47 16.41 5.49
C TYR A 255 22.38 15.49 4.65
N PRO A 256 22.77 15.91 3.44
CA PRO A 256 23.52 15.06 2.51
C PRO A 256 24.88 14.59 3.04
N GLU A 257 25.54 15.40 3.90
CA GLU A 257 26.79 15.07 4.57
C GLU A 257 26.68 13.90 5.57
N SER A 258 25.46 13.60 6.03
CA SER A 258 25.18 12.51 6.98
C SER A 258 24.73 11.22 6.29
N VAL A 259 24.62 11.22 4.98
CA VAL A 259 24.10 10.09 4.20
C VAL A 259 25.13 8.99 4.07
N ILE A 260 24.71 7.77 4.37
CA ILE A 260 25.53 6.57 4.15
C ILE A 260 25.26 6.04 2.75
N THR A 261 26.30 5.97 1.94
CA THR A 261 26.19 5.43 0.59
C THR A 261 26.34 3.91 0.61
N TYR A 262 25.39 3.21 0.03
CA TYR A 262 25.41 1.76 -0.13
C TYR A 262 25.59 1.37 -1.60
N LYS A 263 26.39 0.32 -1.85
CA LYS A 263 26.55 -0.21 -3.22
C LYS A 263 25.20 -0.63 -3.82
N GLY A 264 24.88 -0.12 -5.00
CA GLY A 264 23.63 -0.41 -5.69
C GLY A 264 22.43 0.37 -5.13
N LYS A 265 22.70 1.42 -4.32
CA LYS A 265 21.69 2.32 -3.80
C LYS A 265 22.03 3.76 -4.16
N MET A 266 21.02 4.50 -4.52
CA MET A 266 21.06 5.92 -4.82
C MET A 266 20.40 6.68 -3.69
N SER A 267 21.21 7.39 -2.91
CA SER A 267 20.74 8.09 -1.71
C SER A 267 20.11 9.45 -2.03
N ASP A 268 20.51 10.05 -3.14
CA ASP A 268 19.92 11.26 -3.72
C ASP A 268 19.53 10.96 -5.17
N GLU A 269 18.26 11.06 -5.47
CA GLU A 269 17.68 10.76 -6.78
C GLU A 269 17.60 11.99 -7.70
N SER A 270 18.11 13.17 -7.26
CA SER A 270 18.01 14.43 -7.99
C SER A 270 18.62 14.36 -9.40
N MET A 271 19.72 13.61 -9.56
CA MET A 271 20.35 13.43 -10.88
C MET A 271 19.40 12.77 -11.88
N MET A 272 18.70 11.70 -11.48
CA MET A 272 17.74 11.01 -12.36
C MET A 272 16.53 11.89 -12.67
N VAL A 273 16.09 12.65 -11.67
CA VAL A 273 14.99 13.62 -11.83
C VAL A 273 15.38 14.72 -12.81
N ASN A 274 16.63 15.22 -12.75
CA ASN A 274 17.10 16.24 -13.68
C ASN A 274 17.12 15.77 -15.13
N TYR A 275 17.38 14.50 -15.42
CA TYR A 275 17.24 13.95 -16.78
C TYR A 275 15.78 14.04 -17.25
N MET A 276 14.81 13.72 -16.40
CA MET A 276 13.39 13.86 -16.75
C MET A 276 12.98 15.31 -16.97
N LEU A 277 13.45 16.23 -16.13
CA LEU A 277 13.15 17.67 -16.28
C LEU A 277 13.82 18.28 -17.52
N ARG A 278 14.99 17.77 -17.93
CA ARG A 278 15.62 18.13 -19.21
C ARG A 278 14.71 17.78 -20.40
N ASP A 279 14.09 16.61 -20.35
CA ASP A 279 13.23 16.12 -21.43
C ASP A 279 11.78 16.68 -21.34
N HIS A 280 11.41 17.27 -20.20
CA HIS A 280 10.09 17.87 -19.92
C HIS A 280 10.25 19.24 -19.23
N PRO A 281 10.81 20.26 -19.89
CA PRO A 281 11.12 21.56 -19.26
C PRO A 281 9.88 22.35 -18.79
N GLU A 282 8.69 22.04 -19.31
CA GLU A 282 7.42 22.69 -18.90
C GLU A 282 6.85 22.07 -17.60
N MET A 283 7.38 20.94 -17.13
CA MET A 283 6.93 20.32 -15.91
C MET A 283 7.39 21.13 -14.69
N LEU A 284 6.45 21.61 -13.91
CA LEU A 284 6.79 22.26 -12.64
C LEU A 284 7.35 21.21 -11.67
N HIS A 285 8.39 21.60 -10.93
CA HIS A 285 9.05 20.67 -10.00
C HIS A 285 9.45 21.34 -8.69
N GLN A 286 9.43 20.56 -7.61
CA GLN A 286 9.89 20.99 -6.28
C GLN A 286 10.60 19.86 -5.54
N TYR A 287 11.82 20.15 -5.05
CA TYR A 287 12.50 19.26 -4.08
C TYR A 287 11.92 19.41 -2.68
N VAL A 288 11.80 18.29 -1.97
CA VAL A 288 11.24 18.18 -0.61
C VAL A 288 12.34 17.69 0.33
N LYS A 289 12.78 18.52 1.25
CA LYS A 289 13.87 18.22 2.20
C LYS A 289 13.39 17.81 3.58
N SER A 290 12.19 18.22 3.99
CA SER A 290 11.60 17.92 5.33
C SER A 290 12.51 18.34 6.48
N GLU A 291 13.08 19.54 6.45
CA GLU A 291 14.10 20.01 7.41
C GLU A 291 13.59 20.09 8.87
N HIS A 292 12.31 20.41 9.06
CA HIS A 292 11.70 20.68 10.36
C HIS A 292 10.72 19.59 10.83
N PHE A 293 10.68 18.45 10.15
CA PHE A 293 9.74 17.37 10.42
C PHE A 293 10.46 16.03 10.36
N GLY A 294 10.54 15.36 11.48
CA GLY A 294 11.30 14.13 11.65
C GLY A 294 10.45 12.86 11.82
N PRO A 295 11.08 11.71 11.98
CA PRO A 295 10.39 10.43 12.15
C PRO A 295 9.43 10.39 13.36
N LEU A 296 9.82 10.94 14.50
CA LEU A 296 8.96 10.95 15.70
C LEU A 296 7.72 11.83 15.50
N ASP A 297 7.88 13.00 14.84
CA ASP A 297 6.74 13.87 14.53
C ASP A 297 5.75 13.18 13.61
N ALA A 298 6.27 12.46 12.60
CA ALA A 298 5.45 11.69 11.68
C ALA A 298 4.69 10.56 12.37
N MET A 299 5.32 9.84 13.30
CA MET A 299 4.64 8.81 14.11
C MET A 299 3.49 9.38 14.92
N LYS A 300 3.71 10.50 15.60
CA LYS A 300 2.67 11.17 16.40
C LYS A 300 1.52 11.65 15.50
N LEU A 301 1.85 12.24 14.36
CA LEU A 301 0.85 12.70 13.40
C LEU A 301 0.07 11.52 12.81
N ASP A 302 0.72 10.39 12.52
CA ASP A 302 0.10 9.18 12.00
C ASP A 302 -0.97 8.65 12.99
N MET A 303 -0.61 8.49 14.26
CA MET A 303 -1.56 8.08 15.30
C MET A 303 -2.71 9.09 15.47
N GLN A 304 -2.42 10.39 15.52
CA GLN A 304 -3.44 11.44 15.66
C GLN A 304 -4.36 11.56 14.44
N SER A 305 -3.86 11.20 13.26
CA SER A 305 -4.60 11.32 12.00
C SER A 305 -5.42 10.08 11.69
N ASN A 306 -4.84 8.91 11.91
CA ASN A 306 -5.37 7.64 11.44
C ASN A 306 -5.87 6.76 12.59
N GLY A 307 -5.48 7.06 13.84
CA GLY A 307 -5.76 6.22 14.99
C GLY A 307 -4.97 4.91 15.01
N MET A 308 -4.05 4.73 14.05
CA MET A 308 -3.18 3.56 13.90
C MET A 308 -1.98 3.93 13.03
N PHE A 309 -0.89 3.16 13.14
CA PHE A 309 0.24 3.34 12.23
C PHE A 309 -0.07 2.83 10.82
N THR A 310 0.31 3.63 9.84
CA THR A 310 0.30 3.22 8.44
C THR A 310 1.56 2.39 8.11
N MET A 311 1.54 1.74 6.96
CA MET A 311 2.72 0.99 6.50
C MET A 311 3.91 1.93 6.30
N ASN A 312 5.11 1.49 6.72
CA ASN A 312 6.35 2.27 6.65
C ASN A 312 6.31 3.62 7.40
N PHE A 313 5.56 3.70 8.49
CA PHE A 313 5.43 4.91 9.30
C PHE A 313 6.76 5.62 9.59
N GLN A 314 7.87 4.89 9.64
CA GLN A 314 9.22 5.43 9.81
C GLN A 314 9.63 6.39 8.69
N ASN A 315 9.07 6.23 7.48
CA ASN A 315 9.37 7.07 6.33
C ASN A 315 8.33 8.17 6.10
N ASN A 316 7.26 8.22 6.88
CA ASN A 316 6.13 9.12 6.61
C ASN A 316 6.48 10.61 6.74
N TYR A 317 7.60 10.97 7.38
CA TYR A 317 7.97 12.39 7.54
C TYR A 317 8.12 13.12 6.19
N TRP A 318 8.77 12.52 5.20
CA TRP A 318 8.92 13.14 3.87
C TRP A 318 7.60 13.09 3.09
N LEU A 319 6.79 12.08 3.32
CA LEU A 319 5.48 11.93 2.71
C LEU A 319 4.53 13.04 3.20
N TYR A 320 4.42 13.24 4.51
CA TYR A 320 3.61 14.31 5.10
C TYR A 320 4.07 15.70 4.66
N GLU A 321 5.37 15.93 4.60
CA GLU A 321 5.91 17.20 4.11
C GLU A 321 5.57 17.41 2.63
N THR A 322 5.59 16.36 1.81
CA THR A 322 5.15 16.44 0.41
C THR A 322 3.68 16.85 0.32
N TYR A 323 2.80 16.24 1.12
CA TYR A 323 1.38 16.63 1.15
C TYR A 323 1.19 18.08 1.55
N ARG A 324 1.90 18.53 2.59
CA ARG A 324 1.84 19.92 3.06
C ARG A 324 2.25 20.90 1.96
N LEU A 325 3.33 20.60 1.25
CA LEU A 325 3.82 21.43 0.14
C LEU A 325 2.90 21.36 -1.09
N ALA A 326 2.31 20.22 -1.38
CA ALA A 326 1.33 20.05 -2.43
C ALA A 326 0.08 20.91 -2.14
N ASN A 327 -0.49 20.81 -0.94
CA ASN A 327 -1.62 21.63 -0.51
C ASN A 327 -1.29 23.13 -0.58
N LYS A 328 -0.14 23.56 -0.05
CA LYS A 328 0.34 24.95 -0.12
C LYS A 328 0.49 25.44 -1.57
N SER A 329 0.75 24.54 -2.50
CA SER A 329 0.84 24.85 -3.94
C SER A 329 -0.52 24.80 -4.65
N GLY A 330 -1.62 24.60 -3.92
CA GLY A 330 -2.97 24.49 -4.47
C GLY A 330 -3.22 23.19 -5.24
N ILE A 331 -2.37 22.18 -5.06
CA ILE A 331 -2.57 20.84 -5.63
C ILE A 331 -3.65 20.11 -4.84
N GLN A 332 -4.60 19.54 -5.54
CA GLN A 332 -5.76 18.87 -4.96
C GLN A 332 -5.71 17.36 -5.19
N ILE A 333 -5.15 16.93 -6.31
CA ILE A 333 -4.92 15.52 -6.63
C ILE A 333 -3.42 15.28 -6.77
N LEU A 334 -2.89 14.35 -5.98
CA LEU A 334 -1.49 13.94 -5.99
C LEU A 334 -1.37 12.50 -6.48
N LEU A 335 -0.74 12.32 -7.65
CA LEU A 335 -0.51 11.00 -8.21
C LEU A 335 0.74 10.35 -7.59
N ASN A 336 0.68 9.05 -7.37
CA ASN A 336 1.83 8.28 -6.91
C ASN A 336 2.00 6.96 -7.69
N GLY A 337 3.06 6.22 -7.39
CA GLY A 337 3.37 4.91 -7.94
C GLY A 337 3.84 3.95 -6.85
N ASN A 338 3.21 4.01 -5.67
CA ASN A 338 3.72 3.35 -4.47
C ASN A 338 3.80 1.82 -4.58
N LEU A 339 2.88 1.20 -5.30
CA LEU A 339 2.81 -0.26 -5.41
C LEU A 339 3.25 -0.78 -6.79
N GLY A 340 3.79 0.09 -7.66
CA GLY A 340 4.29 -0.29 -8.98
C GLY A 340 5.36 -1.39 -8.95
N ASN A 341 6.17 -1.45 -7.88
CA ASN A 341 7.14 -2.51 -7.67
C ASN A 341 6.52 -3.90 -7.39
N LEU A 342 5.23 -3.97 -7.11
CA LEU A 342 4.47 -5.22 -7.00
C LEU A 342 3.71 -5.56 -8.28
N THR A 343 3.60 -4.62 -9.21
CA THR A 343 2.92 -4.76 -10.50
C THR A 343 3.90 -4.61 -11.66
N LEU A 344 3.93 -3.46 -12.31
CA LEU A 344 4.63 -3.20 -13.57
C LEU A 344 6.17 -3.26 -13.48
N SER A 345 6.76 -2.87 -12.37
CA SER A 345 8.22 -2.87 -12.19
C SER A 345 8.73 -3.95 -11.24
N TRP A 346 7.94 -5.01 -11.04
CA TRP A 346 8.40 -6.15 -10.27
C TRP A 346 9.74 -6.67 -10.82
N ASP A 347 10.68 -6.99 -9.93
CA ASP A 347 12.06 -7.29 -10.29
C ASP A 347 12.31 -8.72 -10.77
N GLY A 348 11.28 -9.59 -10.73
CA GLY A 348 11.40 -10.98 -11.14
C GLY A 348 12.26 -11.83 -10.21
N TYR A 349 12.33 -11.46 -8.93
CA TYR A 349 13.23 -12.06 -7.94
C TYR A 349 13.19 -13.60 -7.90
N ASP A 350 12.05 -14.22 -8.19
CA ASP A 350 11.78 -15.65 -8.03
C ASP A 350 11.59 -16.38 -9.38
N VAL A 351 12.03 -15.76 -10.46
CA VAL A 351 11.80 -16.27 -11.80
C VAL A 351 12.37 -17.67 -12.03
N TYR A 352 13.57 -17.97 -11.52
CA TYR A 352 14.23 -19.25 -11.72
C TYR A 352 13.44 -20.40 -11.10
N LYS A 353 12.91 -20.20 -9.91
CA LYS A 353 12.06 -21.17 -9.27
C LYS A 353 10.72 -21.32 -10.00
N GLY A 354 10.15 -20.20 -10.45
CA GLY A 354 8.98 -20.23 -11.29
C GLY A 354 9.19 -21.04 -12.58
N TYR A 355 10.36 -20.95 -13.21
CA TYR A 355 10.67 -21.79 -14.37
C TYR A 355 10.75 -23.27 -14.02
N LEU A 356 11.38 -23.64 -12.89
CA LEU A 356 11.47 -25.02 -12.45
C LEU A 356 10.07 -25.60 -12.15
N LEU A 357 9.24 -24.86 -11.42
CA LEU A 357 7.88 -25.27 -11.09
C LEU A 357 6.97 -25.41 -12.33
N GLN A 358 7.22 -24.62 -13.38
CA GLN A 358 6.49 -24.69 -14.64
C GLN A 358 7.15 -25.61 -15.68
N ALA A 359 8.16 -26.43 -15.30
CA ALA A 359 8.93 -27.29 -16.19
C ALA A 359 9.55 -26.57 -17.41
N LYS A 360 9.83 -25.25 -17.29
CA LYS A 360 10.46 -24.41 -18.33
C LYS A 360 11.99 -24.50 -18.26
N TYR A 361 12.53 -25.70 -18.32
CA TYR A 361 13.98 -25.95 -18.16
C TYR A 361 14.84 -25.24 -19.21
N GLY A 362 14.37 -25.12 -20.45
CA GLY A 362 15.06 -24.38 -21.50
C GLY A 362 15.22 -22.88 -21.17
N SER A 363 14.16 -22.23 -20.70
CA SER A 363 14.21 -20.83 -20.27
C SER A 363 15.12 -20.64 -19.06
N PHE A 364 15.08 -21.56 -18.11
CA PHE A 364 15.96 -21.59 -16.94
C PHE A 364 17.44 -21.62 -17.35
N VAL A 365 17.82 -22.58 -18.22
CA VAL A 365 19.20 -22.73 -18.68
C VAL A 365 19.64 -21.53 -19.51
N CYS A 366 18.81 -21.04 -20.44
CA CYS A 366 19.14 -19.89 -21.28
C CYS A 366 19.35 -18.61 -20.46
N ASP A 367 18.50 -18.33 -19.49
CA ASP A 367 18.63 -17.15 -18.64
C ASP A 367 19.84 -17.27 -17.70
N LEU A 368 20.12 -18.48 -17.19
CA LEU A 368 21.25 -18.76 -16.34
C LEU A 368 22.58 -18.55 -17.08
N LEU A 369 22.70 -19.08 -18.31
CA LEU A 369 23.87 -18.90 -19.16
C LEU A 369 24.05 -17.42 -19.57
N SER A 370 22.97 -16.74 -19.93
CA SER A 370 23.01 -15.31 -20.31
C SER A 370 23.44 -14.42 -19.15
N ASN A 371 22.98 -14.70 -17.93
CA ASN A 371 23.40 -14.00 -16.73
C ASN A 371 24.90 -14.17 -16.45
N SER A 372 25.40 -15.39 -16.72
CA SER A 372 26.81 -15.73 -16.56
C SER A 372 27.73 -14.99 -17.54
N ILE A 373 27.25 -14.72 -18.75
CA ILE A 373 28.03 -14.04 -19.81
C ILE A 373 28.07 -12.51 -19.58
N HIS A 374 26.99 -11.92 -19.08
CA HIS A 374 26.86 -10.46 -18.90
C HIS A 374 27.29 -9.96 -17.51
N GLY A 375 27.53 -10.86 -16.57
CA GLY A 375 27.96 -10.52 -15.21
C GLY A 375 29.45 -10.17 -15.12
N LYS A 376 29.78 -9.08 -14.42
CA LYS A 376 31.17 -8.64 -14.16
C LYS A 376 31.95 -9.56 -13.19
N ALA A 377 31.37 -10.65 -12.70
CA ALA A 377 31.95 -11.61 -11.74
C ALA A 377 32.04 -13.01 -12.35
N ASN A 378 32.83 -13.90 -11.73
CA ASN A 378 32.96 -15.30 -12.14
C ASN A 378 31.59 -15.92 -12.43
N PRO A 379 31.30 -16.28 -13.68
CA PRO A 379 29.96 -16.66 -14.13
C PRO A 379 29.40 -17.85 -13.34
N LEU A 380 30.20 -18.87 -13.05
CA LEU A 380 29.79 -20.06 -12.31
C LEU A 380 29.45 -19.74 -10.85
N ARG A 381 30.18 -18.80 -10.23
CA ARG A 381 29.91 -18.38 -8.85
C ARG A 381 28.62 -17.56 -8.78
N THR A 382 28.39 -16.66 -9.74
CA THR A 382 27.15 -15.87 -9.83
C THR A 382 25.96 -16.78 -10.06
N MET A 383 26.09 -17.72 -11.01
CA MET A 383 25.10 -18.73 -11.30
C MET A 383 24.74 -19.58 -10.06
N TRP A 384 25.78 -20.10 -9.37
CA TRP A 384 25.58 -20.88 -8.15
C TRP A 384 24.99 -20.05 -7.02
N THR A 385 25.41 -18.79 -6.88
CA THR A 385 24.87 -17.88 -5.85
C THR A 385 23.42 -17.53 -6.12
N ASP A 386 23.04 -17.24 -7.37
CA ASP A 386 21.68 -16.95 -7.75
C ASP A 386 20.79 -18.20 -7.66
N PHE A 387 21.28 -19.35 -8.12
CA PHE A 387 20.60 -20.62 -7.96
C PHE A 387 20.40 -20.96 -6.47
N ARG A 388 21.46 -20.90 -5.68
CA ARG A 388 21.38 -21.15 -4.23
C ARG A 388 20.43 -20.17 -3.54
N LYS A 389 20.50 -18.88 -3.85
CA LYS A 389 19.56 -17.89 -3.32
C LYS A 389 18.13 -18.19 -3.72
N THR A 390 17.91 -18.56 -4.97
CA THR A 390 16.58 -18.93 -5.47
C THR A 390 16.04 -20.18 -4.78
N MET A 391 16.89 -21.17 -4.54
CA MET A 391 16.50 -22.42 -3.90
C MET A 391 16.43 -22.35 -2.37
N THR A 392 17.22 -21.46 -1.75
CA THR A 392 17.28 -21.32 -0.28
C THR A 392 16.53 -20.10 0.26
N GLN A 393 16.30 -19.08 -0.54
CA GLN A 393 15.40 -17.98 -0.18
C GLN A 393 13.97 -18.40 -0.52
N GLY A 394 13.51 -19.23 0.29
CA GLY A 394 12.29 -19.88 0.57
C GLY A 394 11.05 -19.43 -0.14
N ASP A 395 10.45 -20.39 -0.79
CA ASP A 395 9.05 -20.51 -1.08
C ASP A 395 8.23 -20.81 0.13
N HIS A 396 8.88 -20.89 1.20
CA HIS A 396 8.24 -21.38 2.39
C HIS A 396 7.87 -20.17 3.23
N VAL A 397 6.72 -19.55 2.91
CA VAL A 397 5.85 -19.17 4.01
C VAL A 397 5.37 -20.51 4.57
N THR A 398 6.30 -21.27 5.13
CA THR A 398 6.00 -22.45 5.90
C THR A 398 5.71 -21.98 7.31
N LEU A 399 4.87 -22.71 7.99
CA LEU A 399 4.62 -22.51 9.42
C LEU A 399 5.94 -22.35 10.21
N GLU A 400 6.94 -23.20 9.93
CA GLU A 400 8.26 -23.13 10.57
C GLU A 400 8.98 -21.79 10.33
N TYR A 401 8.97 -21.28 9.10
CA TYR A 401 9.56 -19.97 8.78
C TYR A 401 8.83 -18.84 9.51
N LEU A 402 7.50 -18.86 9.50
CA LEU A 402 6.68 -17.85 10.18
C LEU A 402 6.90 -17.88 11.68
N LEU A 403 6.90 -19.05 12.29
CA LEU A 403 7.18 -19.25 13.72
C LEU A 403 8.56 -18.68 14.08
N LYS A 404 9.61 -19.11 13.39
CA LYS A 404 10.98 -18.65 13.64
C LYS A 404 11.14 -17.14 13.49
N LYS A 405 10.50 -16.53 12.46
CA LYS A 405 10.50 -15.08 12.25
C LYS A 405 9.74 -14.35 13.34
N SER A 406 8.60 -14.88 13.75
CA SER A 406 7.76 -14.31 14.80
C SER A 406 8.44 -14.36 16.16
N GLU A 407 9.03 -15.49 16.53
CA GLU A 407 9.83 -15.66 17.74
C GLU A 407 11.03 -14.71 17.76
N SER A 408 11.75 -14.56 16.65
CA SER A 408 12.87 -13.62 16.53
C SER A 408 12.42 -12.16 16.67
N ASN A 409 11.25 -11.79 16.16
CA ASN A 409 10.69 -10.45 16.32
C ASN A 409 10.25 -10.21 17.77
N LEU A 410 9.59 -11.19 18.37
CA LEU A 410 9.14 -11.14 19.76
C LEU A 410 10.32 -10.99 20.71
N SER A 411 11.31 -11.88 20.64
CA SER A 411 12.47 -11.88 21.52
C SER A 411 13.32 -10.62 21.44
N ARG A 412 13.27 -9.91 20.32
CA ARG A 412 13.98 -8.62 20.18
C ARG A 412 13.27 -7.43 20.84
N LYS A 413 11.94 -7.44 20.89
CA LYS A 413 11.14 -6.28 21.28
C LYS A 413 10.46 -6.43 22.65
N ILE A 414 10.18 -7.65 23.07
CA ILE A 414 9.35 -7.94 24.22
C ILE A 414 10.17 -8.73 25.24
N GLU A 415 10.12 -8.29 26.51
CA GLU A 415 10.75 -8.96 27.63
C GLU A 415 9.88 -10.10 28.15
N SER A 416 8.59 -9.84 28.33
CA SER A 416 7.61 -10.83 28.75
C SER A 416 6.22 -10.54 28.19
N LEU A 417 5.49 -11.60 27.84
CA LEU A 417 4.08 -11.55 27.46
C LEU A 417 3.22 -11.68 28.71
N GLN A 418 2.34 -10.72 28.91
CA GLN A 418 1.37 -10.73 30.02
C GLN A 418 0.00 -11.30 29.59
N HIS A 419 -0.15 -11.59 28.28
CA HIS A 419 -1.37 -12.08 27.69
C HIS A 419 -1.10 -13.40 26.93
N PRO A 420 -1.88 -14.47 27.14
CA PRO A 420 -1.76 -15.71 26.38
C PRO A 420 -2.07 -15.46 24.91
N PHE A 421 -1.18 -15.89 24.01
CA PHE A 421 -1.32 -15.71 22.58
C PHE A 421 -0.78 -16.93 21.83
N ASP A 422 -1.60 -17.56 21.01
CA ASP A 422 -1.17 -18.70 20.20
C ASP A 422 -0.59 -18.24 18.85
N VAL A 423 0.74 -18.14 18.81
CA VAL A 423 1.49 -17.79 17.61
C VAL A 423 1.29 -18.84 16.51
N ARG A 424 1.13 -20.12 16.90
CA ARG A 424 1.01 -21.23 15.97
C ARG A 424 -0.27 -21.12 15.16
N GLU A 425 -1.41 -20.87 15.79
CA GLU A 425 -2.70 -20.70 15.13
C GLU A 425 -2.66 -19.62 14.05
N VAL A 426 -2.09 -18.45 14.36
CA VAL A 426 -1.96 -17.35 13.40
C VAL A 426 -1.00 -17.69 12.26
N CYS A 427 0.09 -18.41 12.55
CA CYS A 427 1.03 -18.84 11.52
C CYS A 427 0.42 -19.90 10.61
N GLU A 428 -0.38 -20.82 11.13
CA GLU A 428 -1.12 -21.82 10.35
C GLU A 428 -2.14 -21.17 9.41
N GLU A 429 -2.86 -20.15 9.91
CA GLU A 429 -3.77 -19.34 9.09
C GLU A 429 -3.05 -18.67 7.93
N ILE A 430 -1.90 -18.03 8.18
CA ILE A 430 -1.09 -17.39 7.13
C ILE A 430 -0.56 -18.45 6.14
N ASP A 431 -0.06 -19.58 6.62
CA ASP A 431 0.51 -20.63 5.77
C ASP A 431 -0.58 -21.25 4.88
N SER A 432 -1.79 -21.43 5.38
CA SER A 432 -2.93 -21.93 4.61
C SER A 432 -3.29 -21.07 3.42
N LEU A 433 -3.11 -19.73 3.52
CA LEU A 433 -3.33 -18.77 2.43
C LEU A 433 -2.39 -19.00 1.23
N PHE A 434 -1.18 -19.45 1.53
CA PHE A 434 -0.15 -19.72 0.52
C PHE A 434 -0.13 -21.19 0.09
N SER A 435 -1.10 -21.99 0.56
CA SER A 435 -1.21 -23.40 0.14
C SER A 435 -1.52 -23.51 -1.36
N GLU A 436 -1.09 -24.61 -1.97
CA GLU A 436 -1.30 -24.84 -3.40
C GLU A 436 -2.77 -24.81 -3.83
N LYS A 437 -3.69 -25.14 -2.93
CA LYS A 437 -5.14 -25.18 -3.21
C LYS A 437 -5.71 -23.82 -3.65
N VAL A 438 -5.16 -22.72 -3.13
CA VAL A 438 -5.64 -21.36 -3.47
C VAL A 438 -5.15 -20.92 -4.86
N PHE A 439 -4.01 -21.44 -5.33
CA PHE A 439 -3.33 -20.98 -6.55
C PHE A 439 -3.31 -21.99 -7.70
N THR A 440 -4.06 -23.09 -7.61
CA THR A 440 -3.98 -24.21 -8.58
C THR A 440 -4.48 -23.90 -9.99
N HIS A 441 -5.14 -22.77 -10.24
CA HIS A 441 -5.92 -22.61 -11.48
C HIS A 441 -5.51 -21.44 -12.39
N GLY A 442 -4.53 -20.60 -12.05
CA GLY A 442 -4.26 -19.45 -12.91
C GLY A 442 -2.85 -18.89 -12.84
N LEU A 443 -2.49 -18.29 -11.71
CA LEU A 443 -1.22 -17.59 -11.58
C LEU A 443 -0.04 -18.53 -11.40
N PRO A 444 1.18 -18.15 -11.84
CA PRO A 444 2.38 -18.90 -11.54
C PRO A 444 2.52 -19.14 -10.03
N ASN A 445 2.71 -20.41 -9.66
CA ASN A 445 2.75 -20.83 -8.25
C ASN A 445 4.13 -20.54 -7.63
N THR A 446 4.51 -19.25 -7.53
CA THR A 446 5.74 -18.83 -6.86
C THR A 446 5.41 -18.03 -5.62
N PHE A 447 6.31 -18.07 -4.62
CA PHE A 447 6.15 -17.30 -3.40
C PHE A 447 5.96 -15.79 -3.68
N ASN A 448 6.77 -15.19 -4.56
CA ASN A 448 6.67 -13.78 -4.86
C ASN A 448 5.35 -13.40 -5.55
N MET A 449 4.78 -14.27 -6.38
CA MET A 449 3.45 -14.04 -6.98
C MET A 449 2.36 -14.09 -5.92
N LYS A 450 2.39 -15.10 -5.05
CA LYS A 450 1.49 -15.24 -3.89
C LYS A 450 1.63 -14.05 -2.96
N TYR A 451 2.86 -13.65 -2.63
CA TYR A 451 3.13 -12.50 -1.77
C TYR A 451 2.66 -11.17 -2.39
N ARG A 452 2.86 -10.97 -3.69
CA ARG A 452 2.35 -9.79 -4.41
C ARG A 452 0.83 -9.69 -4.31
N TRP A 453 0.15 -10.80 -4.60
CA TRP A 453 -1.29 -10.88 -4.44
C TRP A 453 -1.71 -10.55 -3.01
N PHE A 454 -1.10 -11.19 -2.03
CA PHE A 454 -1.41 -10.98 -0.62
C PHE A 454 -1.21 -9.51 -0.21
N VAL A 455 -0.10 -8.89 -0.58
CA VAL A 455 0.16 -7.50 -0.23
C VAL A 455 -0.82 -6.55 -0.92
N LEU A 456 -1.13 -6.77 -2.19
CA LEU A 456 -2.05 -5.91 -2.92
C LEU A 456 -3.49 -6.05 -2.44
N VAL A 457 -3.93 -7.27 -2.14
CA VAL A 457 -5.32 -7.53 -1.76
C VAL A 457 -5.54 -7.35 -0.27
N MET A 458 -4.67 -7.95 0.56
CA MET A 458 -4.88 -7.99 2.01
C MET A 458 -4.32 -6.75 2.74
N LYS A 459 -3.19 -6.20 2.28
CA LYS A 459 -2.65 -4.96 2.89
C LYS A 459 -3.33 -3.69 2.43
N SER A 460 -3.91 -3.66 1.25
CA SER A 460 -4.72 -2.53 0.78
C SER A 460 -5.94 -2.25 1.66
N VAL A 461 -6.33 -3.21 2.48
CA VAL A 461 -7.37 -3.05 3.52
C VAL A 461 -7.11 -1.86 4.47
N ARG A 462 -5.85 -1.44 4.62
CA ARG A 462 -5.43 -0.43 5.62
C ARG A 462 -4.87 0.85 5.04
N THR A 463 -4.99 1.07 3.75
CA THR A 463 -4.59 2.36 3.16
C THR A 463 -5.68 3.40 3.42
N ASN A 464 -5.37 4.33 4.31
CA ASN A 464 -6.27 5.41 4.70
C ASN A 464 -6.04 6.66 3.84
N ASN A 465 -6.29 6.56 2.54
CA ASN A 465 -6.17 7.72 1.67
C ASN A 465 -7.14 8.85 2.06
N LEU A 466 -8.31 8.51 2.59
CA LEU A 466 -9.31 9.50 3.03
C LEU A 466 -8.87 10.28 4.29
N ASP A 467 -8.10 9.67 5.19
CA ASP A 467 -7.59 10.38 6.37
C ASP A 467 -6.57 11.45 5.98
N HIS A 468 -5.70 11.16 5.02
CA HIS A 468 -4.79 12.16 4.46
C HIS A 468 -5.54 13.29 3.78
N LEU A 469 -6.63 12.99 3.07
CA LEU A 469 -7.53 13.96 2.47
C LEU A 469 -8.15 14.90 3.51
N ALA A 470 -8.72 14.33 4.55
CA ALA A 470 -9.43 15.09 5.57
C ALA A 470 -8.52 16.10 6.29
N LYS A 471 -7.24 15.72 6.55
CA LYS A 471 -6.30 16.55 7.32
C LYS A 471 -5.38 17.40 6.47
N LEU A 472 -4.98 16.92 5.32
CA LEU A 472 -3.96 17.57 4.49
C LEU A 472 -4.52 18.20 3.23
N GLY A 473 -5.81 18.02 2.95
CA GLY A 473 -6.52 18.63 1.83
C GLY A 473 -6.01 18.20 0.44
N VAL A 474 -5.41 17.00 0.34
CA VAL A 474 -4.84 16.47 -0.90
C VAL A 474 -5.30 15.03 -1.10
N GLU A 475 -5.97 14.75 -2.23
CA GLU A 475 -6.37 13.40 -2.59
C GLU A 475 -5.23 12.64 -3.27
N MET A 476 -4.87 11.47 -2.74
CA MET A 476 -3.90 10.58 -3.36
C MET A 476 -4.57 9.58 -4.31
N ARG A 477 -4.02 9.44 -5.52
CA ARG A 477 -4.46 8.44 -6.51
C ARG A 477 -3.26 7.68 -7.06
N ASP A 478 -3.34 6.34 -7.07
CA ASP A 478 -2.27 5.47 -7.56
C ASP A 478 -2.71 4.69 -8.82
N PRO A 479 -2.26 5.10 -10.02
CA PRO A 479 -2.55 4.36 -11.26
C PRO A 479 -1.88 2.99 -11.33
N THR A 480 -0.79 2.76 -10.57
CA THR A 480 -0.06 1.49 -10.63
C THR A 480 -0.79 0.32 -9.99
N VAL A 481 -1.82 0.64 -9.20
CA VAL A 481 -2.74 -0.34 -8.59
C VAL A 481 -4.15 -0.27 -9.17
N ASP A 482 -4.32 0.31 -10.36
CA ASP A 482 -5.54 0.11 -11.11
C ASP A 482 -5.84 -1.38 -11.27
N LYS A 483 -7.11 -1.79 -11.11
CA LYS A 483 -7.51 -3.20 -11.19
C LYS A 483 -7.04 -3.85 -12.49
N ARG A 484 -7.27 -3.20 -13.64
CA ARG A 484 -6.93 -3.71 -14.98
C ARG A 484 -5.42 -3.81 -15.17
N VAL A 485 -4.67 -2.80 -14.72
CA VAL A 485 -3.19 -2.78 -14.73
C VAL A 485 -2.63 -3.89 -13.85
N SER A 486 -3.18 -4.06 -12.65
CA SER A 486 -2.75 -5.10 -11.70
C SER A 486 -3.02 -6.50 -12.23
N GLU A 487 -4.22 -6.75 -12.76
CA GLU A 487 -4.59 -8.03 -13.36
C GLU A 487 -3.73 -8.35 -14.59
N PHE A 488 -3.44 -7.36 -15.44
CA PHE A 488 -2.52 -7.53 -16.55
C PHE A 488 -1.14 -7.99 -16.06
N CYS A 489 -0.59 -7.29 -15.06
CA CYS A 489 0.72 -7.62 -14.49
C CYS A 489 0.77 -8.99 -13.81
N PHE A 490 -0.31 -9.43 -13.15
CA PHE A 490 -0.39 -10.76 -12.58
C PHE A 490 -0.44 -11.86 -13.64
N ARG A 491 -1.06 -11.60 -14.78
CA ARG A 491 -1.24 -12.56 -15.88
C ARG A 491 -0.02 -12.69 -16.79
N MET A 492 0.93 -11.75 -16.73
CA MET A 492 2.13 -11.78 -17.58
C MET A 492 3.04 -12.97 -17.26
N PRO A 493 3.71 -13.57 -18.27
CA PRO A 493 4.73 -14.59 -18.05
C PRO A 493 5.90 -14.07 -17.21
N LEU A 494 6.50 -14.94 -16.39
CA LEU A 494 7.66 -14.58 -15.56
C LEU A 494 8.83 -14.01 -16.35
N SER A 495 9.03 -14.49 -17.59
CA SER A 495 10.07 -13.99 -18.52
C SER A 495 9.91 -12.52 -18.91
N MET A 496 8.76 -11.90 -18.67
CA MET A 496 8.56 -10.46 -18.88
C MET A 496 9.16 -9.63 -17.74
N PHE A 497 9.30 -10.16 -16.54
CA PHE A 497 9.87 -9.44 -15.40
C PHE A 497 11.38 -9.64 -15.27
N TYR A 498 11.86 -10.83 -15.63
CA TYR A 498 13.28 -11.16 -15.60
C TYR A 498 13.65 -11.95 -16.86
N ARG A 499 14.67 -11.48 -17.57
CA ARG A 499 15.13 -12.13 -18.80
C ARG A 499 16.62 -11.86 -19.04
N LYS A 500 17.40 -12.91 -19.33
CA LYS A 500 18.83 -12.82 -19.67
C LYS A 500 19.63 -11.98 -18.66
N GLY A 501 19.40 -12.18 -17.36
CA GLY A 501 20.08 -11.44 -16.31
C GLY A 501 19.52 -10.02 -16.04
N VAL A 502 18.59 -9.54 -16.85
CA VAL A 502 18.01 -8.20 -16.71
C VAL A 502 16.78 -8.24 -15.81
N ARG A 503 16.87 -7.61 -14.63
CA ARG A 503 15.77 -7.40 -13.72
C ARG A 503 14.86 -6.26 -14.19
N ARG A 504 13.57 -6.30 -13.79
CA ARG A 504 12.57 -5.31 -14.22
C ARG A 504 12.51 -5.20 -15.74
N TYR A 505 12.70 -6.33 -16.43
CA TYR A 505 12.82 -6.39 -17.89
C TYR A 505 11.64 -5.71 -18.57
N PHE A 506 10.43 -5.93 -18.06
CA PHE A 506 9.20 -5.31 -18.58
C PHE A 506 9.28 -3.79 -18.51
N ALA A 507 9.46 -3.22 -17.31
CA ALA A 507 9.51 -1.77 -17.13
C ALA A 507 10.60 -1.11 -17.97
N ARG A 508 11.80 -1.74 -18.07
CA ARG A 508 12.92 -1.24 -18.88
C ARG A 508 12.60 -1.18 -20.37
N ASN A 509 11.74 -2.03 -20.87
CA ASN A 509 11.41 -2.05 -22.29
C ASN A 509 10.14 -1.28 -22.62
N VAL A 510 9.10 -1.36 -21.80
CA VAL A 510 7.83 -0.69 -22.04
C VAL A 510 7.93 0.84 -21.95
N PHE A 511 8.85 1.36 -21.11
CA PHE A 511 9.04 2.80 -20.95
C PHE A 511 10.15 3.41 -21.81
N LYS A 512 10.75 2.66 -22.76
CA LYS A 512 11.64 3.23 -23.76
C LYS A 512 10.92 4.30 -24.59
N GLY A 513 11.56 5.46 -24.75
CA GLY A 513 10.97 6.62 -25.42
C GLY A 513 9.93 7.39 -24.60
N ILE A 514 9.59 6.92 -23.37
CA ILE A 514 8.74 7.62 -22.40
C ILE A 514 9.60 8.23 -21.31
N LEU A 515 10.53 7.43 -20.76
CA LEU A 515 11.49 7.85 -19.75
C LEU A 515 12.90 7.99 -20.37
N PRO A 516 13.76 8.85 -19.79
CA PRO A 516 15.15 9.03 -20.27
C PRO A 516 15.93 7.73 -20.29
N ASP A 517 16.81 7.58 -21.29
CA ASP A 517 17.66 6.38 -21.44
C ASP A 517 18.56 6.16 -20.23
N GLU A 518 19.01 7.23 -19.57
CA GLU A 518 19.81 7.16 -18.35
C GLU A 518 19.04 6.48 -17.20
N LEU A 519 17.75 6.76 -17.05
CA LEU A 519 16.90 6.10 -16.07
C LEU A 519 16.61 4.64 -16.47
N ILE A 520 16.37 4.39 -17.75
CA ILE A 520 16.16 3.02 -18.27
C ILE A 520 17.41 2.15 -18.02
N ALA A 521 18.60 2.70 -18.18
CA ALA A 521 19.87 1.99 -17.98
C ALA A 521 20.25 1.84 -16.49
N ASN A 522 19.70 2.70 -15.61
CA ASN A 522 20.06 2.72 -14.20
C ASN A 522 19.72 1.38 -13.51
N THR A 523 20.70 0.80 -12.81
CA THR A 523 20.55 -0.44 -12.03
C THR A 523 20.42 -0.20 -10.52
N ASP A 524 20.78 1.00 -10.06
CA ASP A 524 20.72 1.36 -8.65
C ASP A 524 19.28 1.65 -8.24
N ARG A 525 18.97 1.34 -6.98
CA ARG A 525 17.66 1.60 -6.41
C ARG A 525 17.69 2.84 -5.53
N GLY A 526 16.67 3.67 -5.60
CA GLY A 526 16.47 4.75 -4.65
C GLY A 526 16.50 4.24 -3.20
N HIS A 527 17.19 4.98 -2.35
CA HIS A 527 17.25 4.74 -0.91
C HIS A 527 16.47 5.81 -0.20
N GLN A 528 15.19 5.53 0.05
CA GLN A 528 14.30 6.44 0.75
C GLN A 528 14.83 6.76 2.15
N ALA A 529 14.58 7.98 2.61
CA ALA A 529 14.98 8.43 3.94
C ALA A 529 16.48 8.23 4.24
N ALA A 530 17.34 8.53 3.27
CA ALA A 530 18.78 8.26 3.36
C ALA A 530 19.48 8.96 4.54
N ASP A 531 18.93 10.05 5.05
CA ASP A 531 19.42 10.83 6.20
C ASP A 531 18.67 10.53 7.52
N ILE A 532 17.85 9.47 7.56
CA ILE A 532 16.97 9.16 8.72
C ILE A 532 17.77 9.00 10.02
N ARG A 533 18.97 8.47 9.95
CA ARG A 533 19.87 8.31 11.12
C ARG A 533 20.20 9.65 11.76
N HIS A 534 20.53 10.65 10.97
CA HIS A 534 20.82 12.00 11.45
C HIS A 534 19.56 12.63 12.07
N ARG A 535 18.41 12.44 11.43
CA ARG A 535 17.12 12.93 11.96
C ARG A 535 16.78 12.30 13.31
N VAL A 536 16.98 11.00 13.47
CA VAL A 536 16.82 10.32 14.76
C VAL A 536 17.78 10.92 15.79
N LYS A 537 19.03 11.19 15.42
CA LYS A 537 20.01 11.84 16.30
C LYS A 537 19.56 13.22 16.78
N LEU A 538 18.97 14.02 15.88
CA LEU A 538 18.41 15.34 16.24
C LEU A 538 17.22 15.24 17.20
N GLN A 539 16.42 14.17 17.11
CA GLN A 539 15.23 13.94 17.93
C GLN A 539 15.48 13.09 19.19
N LEU A 540 16.75 12.75 19.50
CA LEU A 540 17.06 11.92 20.68
C LEU A 540 16.49 12.44 21.99
N PRO A 541 16.53 13.76 22.31
CA PRO A 541 15.97 14.25 23.58
C PRO A 541 14.46 13.95 23.71
N GLU A 542 13.71 14.13 22.62
CA GLU A 542 12.28 13.86 22.58
C GLU A 542 12.00 12.34 22.59
N ILE A 543 12.80 11.54 21.89
CA ILE A 543 12.72 10.07 21.88
C ILE A 543 12.95 9.52 23.28
N GLU A 544 13.99 9.98 23.99
CA GLU A 544 14.26 9.55 25.37
C GLU A 544 13.11 9.92 26.32
N LYS A 545 12.52 11.09 26.14
CA LYS A 545 11.35 11.51 26.88
C LYS A 545 10.13 10.59 26.63
N GLU A 546 9.92 10.16 25.38
CA GLU A 546 8.87 9.19 25.07
C GLU A 546 9.14 7.84 25.74
N LEU A 547 10.36 7.31 25.64
CA LEU A 547 10.75 6.03 26.24
C LEU A 547 10.69 6.02 27.78
N ALA A 548 10.71 7.17 28.43
CA ALA A 548 10.57 7.30 29.89
C ALA A 548 9.10 7.24 30.38
N LYS A 549 8.11 7.26 29.48
CA LYS A 549 6.68 7.19 29.82
C LYS A 549 6.29 5.79 30.29
N PRO A 550 5.34 5.66 31.23
CA PRO A 550 4.83 4.35 31.64
C PRO A 550 3.94 3.75 30.55
N LEU A 551 4.14 2.49 30.20
CA LEU A 551 3.24 1.71 29.38
C LEU A 551 2.07 1.18 30.21
N ARG A 552 0.83 1.27 29.73
CA ARG A 552 -0.38 0.86 30.45
C ARG A 552 -1.34 0.01 29.62
N MET A 553 -1.29 0.15 28.30
CA MET A 553 -2.25 -0.47 27.39
C MET A 553 -1.68 -1.71 26.70
N LEU A 554 -0.36 -1.80 26.60
CA LEU A 554 0.28 -2.93 25.93
C LEU A 554 0.27 -4.19 26.83
N PRO A 555 -0.03 -5.37 26.26
CA PRO A 555 -0.14 -6.64 26.99
C PRO A 555 1.22 -7.31 27.27
N PHE A 556 2.30 -6.52 27.23
CA PHE A 556 3.67 -7.02 27.36
C PHE A 556 4.61 -5.94 27.88
N GLN A 557 5.74 -6.39 28.43
CA GLN A 557 6.84 -5.50 28.79
C GLN A 557 7.80 -5.35 27.61
N VAL A 558 8.13 -4.10 27.30
CA VAL A 558 9.00 -3.75 26.17
C VAL A 558 10.47 -3.80 26.60
N LYS A 559 11.30 -4.45 25.79
CA LYS A 559 12.74 -4.53 25.98
C LYS A 559 13.40 -3.24 25.54
N LEU A 560 13.92 -2.46 26.47
CA LEU A 560 14.54 -1.16 26.20
C LEU A 560 16.05 -1.25 25.90
N ASP A 561 16.72 -2.32 26.36
CA ASP A 561 18.19 -2.41 26.35
C ASP A 561 18.80 -2.18 24.97
N ASP A 562 18.26 -2.82 23.94
CA ASP A 562 18.79 -2.67 22.59
C ASP A 562 18.58 -1.23 22.05
N ALA A 563 17.42 -0.64 22.32
CA ALA A 563 17.13 0.75 21.90
C ALA A 563 18.04 1.74 22.66
N LEU A 564 18.21 1.58 23.98
CA LEU A 564 19.08 2.43 24.79
C LEU A 564 20.55 2.28 24.38
N GLN A 565 21.01 1.04 24.12
CA GLN A 565 22.36 0.80 23.61
C GLN A 565 22.59 1.51 22.26
N LYS A 566 21.60 1.48 21.35
CA LYS A 566 21.69 2.17 20.05
C LYS A 566 21.64 3.69 20.22
N ILE A 567 20.89 4.21 21.17
CA ILE A 567 20.89 5.64 21.54
C ILE A 567 22.27 6.06 22.03
N ASP A 568 22.86 5.34 22.96
CA ASP A 568 24.20 5.63 23.49
C ASP A 568 25.27 5.55 22.41
N GLN A 569 25.17 4.55 21.53
CA GLN A 569 26.05 4.44 20.37
C GLN A 569 25.88 5.66 19.46
N LEU A 570 24.65 6.05 19.14
CA LEU A 570 24.37 7.19 18.26
C LEU A 570 24.86 8.53 18.85
N LYS A 571 24.81 8.69 20.17
CA LYS A 571 25.37 9.85 20.89
C LYS A 571 26.89 9.94 20.79
N LYS A 572 27.59 8.80 20.88
CA LYS A 572 29.06 8.72 20.91
C LYS A 572 29.70 8.79 19.52
N GLU A 573 28.96 8.45 18.47
CA GLU A 573 29.51 8.37 17.12
C GLU A 573 29.72 9.74 16.47
N SER A 574 30.93 9.93 15.96
CA SER A 574 31.29 11.01 15.02
C SER A 574 31.29 10.56 13.55
N GLY A 575 31.11 9.25 13.27
CA GLY A 575 31.12 8.66 11.92
C GLY A 575 30.11 7.52 11.73
N ALA A 576 29.82 7.17 10.49
CA ALA A 576 28.76 6.26 10.09
C ALA A 576 29.25 4.79 10.06
N THR A 577 29.27 4.09 11.20
CA THR A 577 29.73 2.69 11.30
C THR A 577 28.62 1.65 11.46
N VAL A 578 27.41 2.05 11.87
CA VAL A 578 26.28 1.13 12.09
C VAL A 578 25.28 1.19 10.94
N SER A 579 24.71 0.04 10.55
CA SER A 579 23.70 0.03 9.50
C SER A 579 22.48 0.88 9.88
N GLN A 580 22.05 1.70 8.96
CA GLN A 580 20.87 2.57 9.13
C GLN A 580 19.63 1.77 9.57
N ASN A 581 19.46 0.56 9.03
CA ASN A 581 18.35 -0.33 9.35
C ASN A 581 18.37 -0.82 10.80
N GLU A 582 19.54 -1.03 11.40
CA GLU A 582 19.64 -1.41 12.82
C GLU A 582 19.20 -0.27 13.72
N VAL A 583 19.66 0.95 13.47
CA VAL A 583 19.28 2.12 14.27
C VAL A 583 17.77 2.38 14.16
N VAL A 584 17.26 2.44 12.94
CA VAL A 584 15.83 2.67 12.69
C VAL A 584 14.98 1.52 13.26
N GLY A 585 15.40 0.27 13.03
CA GLY A 585 14.67 -0.91 13.52
C GLY A 585 14.59 -0.98 15.04
N SER A 586 15.66 -0.61 15.73
CA SER A 586 15.71 -0.65 17.20
C SER A 586 15.06 0.57 17.84
N ILE A 587 15.55 1.78 17.56
CA ILE A 587 15.08 2.99 18.24
C ILE A 587 13.63 3.31 17.82
N LEU A 588 13.37 3.47 16.51
CA LEU A 588 12.05 3.88 16.04
C LEU A 588 10.99 2.79 16.24
N GLY A 589 11.38 1.51 16.10
CA GLY A 589 10.48 0.38 16.37
C GLY A 589 10.08 0.29 17.83
N THR A 590 10.98 0.63 18.76
CA THR A 590 10.67 0.64 20.19
C THR A 590 9.84 1.87 20.57
N VAL A 591 10.24 3.09 20.15
CA VAL A 591 9.49 4.30 20.49
C VAL A 591 8.07 4.31 19.90
N SER A 592 7.84 3.63 18.78
CA SER A 592 6.49 3.51 18.21
C SER A 592 5.50 2.82 19.16
N LEU A 593 5.96 1.87 19.97
CA LEU A 593 5.12 1.21 20.98
C LEU A 593 4.68 2.19 22.07
N PHE A 594 5.55 3.08 22.50
CA PHE A 594 5.22 4.11 23.49
C PHE A 594 4.26 5.16 22.94
N VAL A 595 4.47 5.61 21.71
CA VAL A 595 3.55 6.54 21.02
C VAL A 595 2.16 5.91 20.85
N GLN A 596 2.10 4.62 20.50
CA GLN A 596 0.84 3.87 20.37
C GLN A 596 0.13 3.75 21.74
N ASP A 597 0.86 3.35 22.77
CA ASP A 597 0.32 3.17 24.12
C ASP A 597 -0.24 4.49 24.68
N GLU A 598 0.50 5.60 24.56
CA GLU A 598 0.02 6.93 24.95
C GLU A 598 -1.24 7.35 24.21
N TYR A 599 -1.29 7.12 22.90
CA TYR A 599 -2.46 7.43 22.10
C TYR A 599 -3.69 6.64 22.58
N MET A 600 -3.52 5.33 22.81
CA MET A 600 -4.59 4.46 23.31
C MET A 600 -5.08 4.89 24.70
N GLN A 601 -4.16 5.26 25.63
CA GLN A 601 -4.55 5.81 26.93
C GLN A 601 -5.42 7.07 26.81
N ASN A 602 -5.15 7.92 25.82
CA ASN A 602 -5.90 9.16 25.60
C ASN A 602 -7.27 8.92 24.95
N CYS A 603 -7.45 7.83 24.19
CA CYS A 603 -8.74 7.46 23.60
C CYS A 603 -9.72 6.89 24.63
N ILE A 604 -9.24 6.27 25.71
CA ILE A 604 -10.08 5.66 26.75
C ILE A 604 -10.53 6.69 27.81
N LYS A 605 -9.81 7.77 27.97
CA LYS A 605 -10.18 8.89 28.85
C LYS A 605 -11.28 9.73 28.24
#